data_f06e2160e5e866c05152549db3fcacb5
#
_entry.id   f06e2160e5e866c05152549db3fcacb5
#
_cell.length_a   1.000
_cell.length_b   1.000
_cell.length_c   1.000
_cell.angle_alpha   90.00
_cell.angle_beta   90.00
_cell.angle_gamma   90.00
#
_symmetry.space_group_name_H-M   'P 1'
#
loop_
_entity.id
_entity.type
_entity.pdbx_description
1 polymer ?
#
loop_
_entity_poly.entity_id
_entity_poly.type
_entity_poly.pdbx_seq_one_letter_code
_entity_poly.pdbx_strand_id
1 'polypeptide(L)'
;MWYEPEVEYDTRVVDLKQVMMTPAIFRAVKRAGGKIKEKDYEKDPHPAPTPLKEDIAKLDFFEGTPVKVKEHGDFYRIIDGRHRVAAMLLKNFRQISVEVISDN
;
A
#
# COMPACT_ATOMS: atom_id res chain seq x y z
N MET A 1 1.07 -34.71 -19.62
CA MET A 1 0.14 -33.77 -18.93
C MET A 1 0.92 -32.95 -17.94
N TRP A 2 0.82 -31.66 -18.07
CA TRP A 2 1.50 -30.73 -17.17
C TRP A 2 0.71 -30.57 -15.89
N TYR A 3 1.37 -30.70 -14.77
CA TYR A 3 0.81 -30.40 -13.47
C TYR A 3 1.49 -29.13 -12.94
N GLU A 4 0.72 -28.07 -12.84
CA GLU A 4 1.18 -26.86 -12.17
C GLU A 4 0.75 -26.94 -10.71
N PRO A 5 1.70 -26.82 -9.77
CA PRO A 5 1.31 -26.75 -8.38
C PRO A 5 0.47 -25.49 -8.15
N GLU A 6 -0.60 -25.63 -7.38
CA GLU A 6 -1.41 -24.49 -6.98
C GLU A 6 -0.54 -23.52 -6.20
N VAL A 7 -0.50 -22.27 -6.67
CA VAL A 7 0.14 -21.19 -5.92
C VAL A 7 -0.94 -20.54 -5.08
N GLU A 8 -0.83 -20.71 -3.78
CA GLU A 8 -1.72 -20.04 -2.84
C GLU A 8 -1.21 -18.62 -2.59
N TYR A 9 -2.07 -17.64 -2.84
CA TYR A 9 -1.81 -16.26 -2.53
C TYR A 9 -2.53 -15.91 -1.23
N ASP A 10 -1.81 -15.30 -0.29
CA ASP A 10 -2.41 -14.80 0.93
C ASP A 10 -2.91 -13.38 0.67
N THR A 11 -4.12 -13.29 0.16
CA THR A 11 -4.75 -12.02 -0.16
C THR A 11 -5.75 -11.67 0.94
N ARG A 12 -5.63 -10.46 1.47
CA ARG A 12 -6.48 -9.96 2.57
C ARG A 12 -7.01 -8.58 2.22
N VAL A 13 -8.20 -8.26 2.73
CA VAL A 13 -8.71 -6.90 2.73
C VAL A 13 -8.46 -6.32 4.11
N VAL A 14 -7.69 -5.26 4.17
CA VAL A 14 -7.28 -4.64 5.44
C VAL A 14 -7.63 -3.16 5.46
N ASP A 15 -7.73 -2.58 6.65
CA ASP A 15 -7.90 -1.15 6.81
C ASP A 15 -6.61 -0.42 6.42
N LEU A 16 -6.72 0.71 5.71
CA LEU A 16 -5.55 1.50 5.34
C LEU A 16 -4.74 1.97 6.56
N LYS A 17 -5.37 2.09 7.73
CA LYS A 17 -4.66 2.41 8.96
C LYS A 17 -3.77 1.28 9.47
N GLN A 18 -3.97 0.06 8.97
CA GLN A 18 -3.09 -1.07 9.26
C GLN A 18 -1.87 -1.11 8.34
N VAL A 19 -1.85 -0.30 7.29
CA VAL A 19 -0.72 -0.21 6.37
C VAL A 19 0.23 0.87 6.84
N MET A 20 1.50 0.50 7.00
CA MET A 20 2.54 1.44 7.44
C MET A 20 2.87 2.41 6.32
N MET A 21 2.87 3.70 6.65
CA MET A 21 3.05 4.77 5.67
C MET A 21 4.47 5.31 5.67
N THR A 22 4.90 5.79 4.52
CA THR A 22 6.20 6.42 4.35
C THR A 22 6.02 7.94 4.21
N PRO A 23 7.06 8.75 4.50
CA PRO A 23 6.99 10.19 4.27
C PRO A 23 6.68 10.55 2.82
N ALA A 24 7.17 9.74 1.86
CA ALA A 24 6.91 9.97 0.45
C ALA A 24 5.43 9.86 0.10
N ILE A 25 4.72 8.91 0.73
CA ILE A 25 3.27 8.74 0.55
C ILE A 25 2.53 10.00 1.05
N PHE A 26 2.85 10.48 2.24
CA PHE A 26 2.23 11.67 2.80
C PHE A 26 2.48 12.90 1.92
N ARG A 27 3.71 13.08 1.45
CA ARG A 27 4.05 14.20 0.56
C ARG A 27 3.27 14.13 -0.75
N ALA A 28 3.16 12.94 -1.34
CA ALA A 28 2.42 12.75 -2.58
C ALA A 28 0.94 13.10 -2.42
N VAL A 29 0.31 12.65 -1.33
CA VAL A 29 -1.10 12.96 -1.04
C VAL A 29 -1.30 14.46 -0.86
N LYS A 30 -0.45 15.13 -0.09
CA LYS A 30 -0.54 16.57 0.12
C LYS A 30 -0.33 17.36 -1.16
N ARG A 31 0.65 16.97 -1.98
CA ARG A 31 0.94 17.61 -3.26
C ARG A 31 -0.23 17.50 -4.24
N ALA A 32 -0.97 16.40 -4.17
CA ALA A 32 -2.15 16.19 -5.00
C ALA A 32 -3.41 16.88 -4.45
N GLY A 33 -3.28 17.65 -3.36
CA GLY A 33 -4.39 18.38 -2.76
C GLY A 33 -5.18 17.61 -1.71
N GLY A 34 -4.73 16.42 -1.34
CA GLY A 34 -5.38 15.62 -0.32
C GLY A 34 -5.09 16.12 1.09
N LYS A 35 -6.04 15.85 1.99
CA LYS A 35 -5.89 16.17 3.42
C LYS A 35 -5.69 14.85 4.16
N ILE A 36 -4.57 14.73 4.83
CA ILE A 36 -4.25 13.52 5.59
C ILE A 36 -3.69 13.91 6.95
N LYS A 37 -4.16 13.23 7.99
CA LYS A 37 -3.63 13.38 9.33
C LYS A 37 -2.59 12.31 9.56
N GLU A 38 -1.32 12.68 9.41
CA GLU A 38 -0.21 11.74 9.51
C GLU A 38 -0.20 10.99 10.85
N LYS A 39 -0.64 11.62 11.92
CA LYS A 39 -0.69 11.02 13.25
C LYS A 39 -1.65 9.85 13.38
N ASP A 40 -2.61 9.72 12.46
CA ASP A 40 -3.60 8.63 12.47
C ASP A 40 -3.05 7.35 11.85
N TYR A 41 -1.85 7.40 11.28
CA TYR A 41 -1.23 6.28 10.58
C TYR A 41 0.07 5.85 11.22
N GLU A 42 0.33 4.55 11.17
CA GLU A 42 1.62 4.01 11.58
C GLU A 42 2.68 4.34 10.55
N LYS A 43 3.88 4.66 10.99
CA LYS A 43 4.99 5.01 10.12
C LYS A 43 5.92 3.83 9.93
N ASP A 44 6.36 3.61 8.69
CA ASP A 44 7.36 2.59 8.39
C ASP A 44 8.70 3.01 9.02
N PRO A 45 9.30 2.19 9.90
CA PRO A 45 10.58 2.52 10.52
C PRO A 45 11.75 2.53 9.53
N HIS A 46 11.60 1.84 8.40
CA HIS A 46 12.64 1.74 7.38
C HIS A 46 12.08 2.05 5.99
N PRO A 47 11.60 3.29 5.77
CA PRO A 47 10.97 3.63 4.51
C PRO A 47 11.97 3.62 3.35
N ALA A 48 11.50 3.21 2.18
CA ALA A 48 12.29 3.32 0.97
C ALA A 48 12.63 4.79 0.70
N PRO A 49 13.88 5.11 0.33
CA PRO A 49 14.29 6.50 0.10
C PRO A 49 13.73 7.11 -1.17
N THR A 50 13.17 6.30 -2.06
CA THR A 50 12.70 6.74 -3.37
C THR A 50 11.42 7.57 -3.25
N PRO A 51 11.40 8.81 -3.73
CA PRO A 51 10.17 9.62 -3.73
C PRO A 51 9.15 9.08 -4.74
N LEU A 52 7.88 9.37 -4.49
CA LEU A 52 6.82 9.06 -5.45
C LEU A 52 6.73 10.20 -6.47
N LYS A 53 7.01 9.88 -7.73
CA LYS A 53 7.07 10.89 -8.81
C LYS A 53 5.84 10.94 -9.69
N GLU A 54 5.02 9.87 -9.70
CA GLU A 54 3.84 9.83 -10.52
C GLU A 54 2.74 10.72 -9.96
N ASP A 55 1.90 11.26 -10.86
CA ASP A 55 0.72 12.01 -10.45
C ASP A 55 -0.34 11.02 -9.97
N ILE A 56 -0.45 10.87 -8.65
CA ILE A 56 -1.37 9.92 -8.04
C ILE A 56 -2.84 10.24 -8.28
N ALA A 57 -3.16 11.50 -8.59
CA ALA A 57 -4.55 11.87 -8.92
C ALA A 57 -5.01 11.27 -10.26
N LYS A 58 -4.07 10.93 -11.13
CA LYS A 58 -4.36 10.37 -12.46
C LYS A 58 -4.20 8.86 -12.53
N LEU A 59 -3.80 8.22 -11.42
CA LEU A 59 -3.63 6.77 -11.43
C LEU A 59 -4.97 6.07 -11.52
N ASP A 60 -5.07 5.15 -12.48
CA ASP A 60 -6.20 4.25 -12.57
C ASP A 60 -6.05 3.13 -11.55
N PHE A 61 -7.15 2.85 -10.86
CA PHE A 61 -7.18 1.71 -9.97
C PHE A 61 -7.64 0.49 -10.73
N PHE A 62 -6.78 -0.50 -10.80
CA PHE A 62 -7.22 -1.81 -11.20
C PHE A 62 -7.73 -2.52 -9.96
N GLU A 63 -9.04 -2.59 -9.81
CA GLU A 63 -9.64 -3.44 -8.81
C GLU A 63 -9.12 -4.86 -9.01
N GLY A 64 -8.68 -5.48 -7.94
CA GLY A 64 -8.21 -6.84 -7.99
C GLY A 64 -6.70 -7.04 -8.07
N THR A 65 -5.90 -5.98 -8.25
CA THR A 65 -4.44 -6.10 -8.12
C THR A 65 -4.02 -5.70 -6.71
N PRO A 66 -3.71 -6.65 -5.83
CA PRO A 66 -3.38 -6.31 -4.46
C PRO A 66 -2.00 -5.65 -4.35
N VAL A 67 -1.85 -4.80 -3.35
CA VAL A 67 -0.56 -4.23 -2.96
C VAL A 67 0.22 -5.31 -2.22
N LYS A 68 1.49 -5.49 -2.57
CA LYS A 68 2.35 -6.48 -1.93
C LYS A 68 2.89 -5.91 -0.62
N VAL A 69 2.69 -6.67 0.45
CA VAL A 69 3.06 -6.26 1.80
C VAL A 69 3.74 -7.40 2.55
N LYS A 70 4.43 -7.05 3.63
CA LYS A 70 4.91 -8.00 4.64
C LYS A 70 4.30 -7.66 5.97
N GLU A 71 4.01 -8.67 6.77
CA GLU A 71 3.54 -8.46 8.13
C GLU A 71 4.65 -7.88 9.01
N HIS A 72 4.28 -6.91 9.84
CA HIS A 72 5.15 -6.30 10.83
C HIS A 72 4.32 -6.03 12.09
N GLY A 73 4.30 -6.99 13.01
CA GLY A 73 3.39 -6.94 14.15
C GLY A 73 1.94 -6.91 13.68
N ASP A 74 1.17 -5.94 14.17
CA ASP A 74 -0.23 -5.77 13.79
C ASP A 74 -0.41 -4.96 12.51
N PHE A 75 0.68 -4.59 11.85
CA PHE A 75 0.68 -3.72 10.69
C PHE A 75 1.28 -4.42 9.48
N TYR A 76 1.20 -3.75 8.32
CA TYR A 76 1.72 -4.25 7.06
C TYR A 76 2.67 -3.25 6.45
N ARG A 77 3.88 -3.70 6.10
CA ARG A 77 4.86 -2.88 5.38
C ARG A 77 4.68 -3.06 3.89
N ILE A 78 4.69 -1.96 3.14
CA ILE A 78 4.53 -2.00 1.69
C ILE A 78 5.84 -2.46 1.04
N ILE A 79 5.77 -3.52 0.24
CA ILE A 79 6.90 -4.00 -0.56
C ILE A 79 6.79 -3.44 -1.97
N ASP A 80 5.58 -3.43 -2.53
CA ASP A 80 5.32 -2.87 -3.86
C ASP A 80 3.91 -2.30 -3.90
N GLY A 81 3.76 -1.10 -4.45
CA GLY A 81 2.46 -0.46 -4.60
C GLY A 81 2.27 0.82 -3.80
N ARG A 82 3.35 1.53 -3.45
CA ARG A 82 3.27 2.79 -2.70
C ARG A 82 2.44 3.85 -3.42
N HIS A 83 2.56 3.95 -4.73
CA HIS A 83 1.76 4.90 -5.54
C HIS A 83 0.27 4.59 -5.41
N ARG A 84 -0.10 3.32 -5.45
CA ARG A 84 -1.49 2.92 -5.30
C ARG A 84 -2.03 3.24 -3.91
N VAL A 85 -1.24 2.99 -2.87
CA VAL A 85 -1.63 3.33 -1.50
C VAL A 85 -1.86 4.84 -1.38
N ALA A 86 -0.94 5.65 -1.91
CA ALA A 86 -1.09 7.11 -1.89
C ALA A 86 -2.34 7.57 -2.64
N ALA A 87 -2.60 6.98 -3.81
CA ALA A 87 -3.79 7.32 -4.60
C ALA A 87 -5.08 6.93 -3.88
N MET A 88 -5.10 5.79 -3.22
CA MET A 88 -6.28 5.36 -2.46
C MET A 88 -6.52 6.26 -1.25
N LEU A 89 -5.47 6.69 -0.56
CA LEU A 89 -5.58 7.67 0.52
C LEU A 89 -6.14 9.00 0.01
N LEU A 90 -5.64 9.47 -1.14
CA LEU A 90 -6.13 10.71 -1.76
C LEU A 90 -7.63 10.64 -2.05
N LYS A 91 -8.11 9.48 -2.46
CA LYS A 91 -9.52 9.27 -2.82
C LYS A 91 -10.39 8.81 -1.64
N ASN A 92 -9.84 8.85 -0.44
CA ASN A 92 -10.55 8.53 0.81
C ASN A 92 -11.06 7.10 0.91
N PHE A 93 -10.36 6.15 0.33
CA PHE A 93 -10.64 4.74 0.57
C PHE A 93 -10.29 4.38 2.01
N ARG A 94 -11.05 3.46 2.59
CA ARG A 94 -10.83 2.98 3.96
C ARG A 94 -10.12 1.65 4.00
N GLN A 95 -10.31 0.85 2.98
CA GLN A 95 -9.78 -0.52 2.92
C GLN A 95 -8.99 -0.71 1.64
N ILE A 96 -8.09 -1.70 1.68
CA ILE A 96 -7.24 -2.02 0.56
C ILE A 96 -7.01 -3.53 0.51
N SER A 97 -6.97 -4.08 -0.70
CA SER A 97 -6.56 -5.46 -0.91
C SER A 97 -5.04 -5.55 -0.89
N VAL A 98 -4.51 -6.43 -0.06
CA VAL A 98 -3.08 -6.67 0.06
C VAL A 98 -2.76 -8.13 -0.18
N GLU A 99 -1.60 -8.40 -0.77
CA GLU A 99 -1.03 -9.73 -0.84
C GLU A 99 0.11 -9.79 0.16
N VAL A 100 -0.03 -10.68 1.15
CA VAL A 100 0.97 -10.85 2.19
C VAL A 100 2.07 -11.79 1.68
N ILE A 101 3.28 -11.25 1.61
CA ILE A 101 4.43 -11.99 1.10
C ILE A 101 5.16 -12.61 2.28
N SER A 102 5.44 -13.91 2.16
CA SER A 102 6.20 -14.65 3.16
C SER A 102 7.68 -14.32 3.07
N ASP A 103 8.36 -14.32 4.21
CA ASP A 103 9.81 -14.13 4.30
C ASP A 103 10.62 -15.39 4.01
N ASN A 104 9.98 -16.46 3.64
CA ASN A 104 10.66 -17.73 3.35
C ASN A 104 11.36 -17.72 2.00
#